data_08f667526af5623ec81976c15014ab4e
#
_entry.id   08f667526af5623ec81976c15014ab4e
#
_cell.length_a   1.000
_cell.length_b   1.000
_cell.length_c   1.000
_cell.angle_alpha   90.00
_cell.angle_beta   90.00
_cell.angle_gamma   90.00
#
_symmetry.space_group_name_H-M   'P 1'
#
loop_
_entity.id
_entity.type
_entity.pdbx_description
1 polymer ?
#
loop_
_entity_poly.entity_id
_entity_poly.type
_entity_poly.pdbx_seq_one_letter_code
_entity_poly.pdbx_strand_id
1 'polypeptide(L)'
;MKIAGLCSSHDCSFAVLENGIPVIHAELERYIRKKEPEGDSFQFLKERYPDYKDIKHFSHFLDWDHKVKFSYPGSYKEMNEIIKKNNGDFWEPGHHESHAANAFFSSNYDKALIVTIDGGGLDSWTNEQGALVLQDTAFTIWAGENNKIKPLQVVKLENLNIGGAWQRITKKVFGLSNGYPKGNQAGTVMAMACMGDPKKFKGFFTNHQFLNSHYYYANRLESFSGDEIGG
;
A
#
# COMPACT_ATOMS: atom_id res chain seq x y z
N MET A 1 6.21 -0.89 25.82
CA MET A 1 6.34 -1.90 24.72
C MET A 1 6.64 -1.14 23.44
N LYS A 2 7.71 -1.54 22.71
CA LYS A 2 8.09 -0.92 21.44
C LYS A 2 7.75 -1.86 20.29
N ILE A 3 7.17 -1.30 19.22
CA ILE A 3 6.75 -2.04 18.00
C ILE A 3 7.26 -1.23 16.81
N ALA A 4 7.82 -1.91 15.80
CA ALA A 4 8.20 -1.30 14.53
C ALA A 4 7.43 -1.88 13.36
N GLY A 5 6.90 -1.00 12.51
CA GLY A 5 6.41 -1.33 11.19
C GLY A 5 7.44 -0.96 10.12
N LEU A 6 7.68 -1.87 9.18
CA LEU A 6 8.70 -1.76 8.15
C LEU A 6 8.09 -1.90 6.75
N CYS A 7 8.63 -1.15 5.79
CA CYS A 7 8.33 -1.27 4.37
C CYS A 7 9.63 -1.21 3.57
N SER A 8 10.06 -2.31 2.97
CA SER A 8 11.30 -2.41 2.17
C SER A 8 11.06 -2.42 0.65
N SER A 9 9.83 -2.21 0.22
CA SER A 9 9.44 -2.12 -1.19
C SER A 9 9.60 -0.67 -1.70
N HIS A 10 8.94 -0.32 -2.82
CA HIS A 10 8.75 1.08 -3.16
C HIS A 10 8.18 1.82 -1.94
N ASP A 11 8.52 3.09 -1.78
CA ASP A 11 8.19 3.88 -0.59
C ASP A 11 8.82 3.35 0.71
N CYS A 12 10.10 2.91 0.60
CA CYS A 12 10.85 2.41 1.75
C CYS A 12 10.70 3.34 2.95
N SER A 13 10.19 2.79 4.06
CA SER A 13 9.84 3.54 5.26
C SER A 13 9.82 2.66 6.50
N PHE A 14 9.79 3.31 7.64
CA PHE A 14 9.50 2.66 8.91
C PHE A 14 8.71 3.57 9.85
N ALA A 15 8.03 2.97 10.81
CA ALA A 15 7.38 3.64 11.92
C ALA A 15 7.65 2.89 13.22
N VAL A 16 7.77 3.61 14.35
CA VAL A 16 7.90 3.01 15.68
C VAL A 16 6.81 3.55 16.59
N LEU A 17 6.17 2.64 17.30
CA LEU A 17 5.22 2.94 18.36
C LEU A 17 5.83 2.56 19.72
N GLU A 18 5.70 3.44 20.69
CA GLU A 18 5.99 3.16 22.09
C GLU A 18 4.71 3.23 22.91
N ASN A 19 4.34 2.11 23.52
CA ASN A 19 3.09 1.99 24.31
C ASN A 19 1.84 2.47 23.57
N GLY A 20 1.77 2.19 22.26
CA GLY A 20 0.65 2.57 21.40
C GLY A 20 0.73 3.98 20.83
N ILE A 21 1.75 4.77 21.20
CA ILE A 21 1.93 6.14 20.70
C ILE A 21 2.99 6.14 19.59
N PRO A 22 2.71 6.69 18.42
CA PRO A 22 3.71 6.88 17.36
C PRO A 22 4.80 7.85 17.85
N VAL A 23 6.07 7.39 17.84
CA VAL A 23 7.23 8.21 18.26
C VAL A 23 8.08 8.64 17.08
N ILE A 24 8.09 7.88 16.00
CA ILE A 24 8.77 8.22 14.76
C ILE A 24 8.10 7.55 13.57
N HIS A 25 8.02 8.29 12.46
CA HIS A 25 7.75 7.78 11.11
C HIS A 25 8.75 8.42 10.16
N ALA A 26 9.43 7.63 9.34
CA ALA A 26 10.42 8.12 8.41
C ALA A 26 10.28 7.43 7.04
N GLU A 27 10.23 8.22 6.00
CA GLU A 27 10.20 7.80 4.59
C GLU A 27 11.58 8.07 3.96
N LEU A 28 12.19 7.06 3.37
CA LEU A 28 13.52 7.17 2.77
C LEU A 28 13.58 8.26 1.68
N GLU A 29 12.49 8.44 0.93
CA GLU A 29 12.40 9.44 -0.13
C GLU A 29 12.68 10.88 0.36
N ARG A 30 12.33 11.20 1.61
CA ARG A 30 12.56 12.53 2.21
C ARG A 30 14.04 12.81 2.43
N TYR A 31 14.82 11.77 2.66
CA TYR A 31 16.25 11.86 2.95
C TYR A 31 17.10 11.85 1.68
N ILE A 32 16.77 10.99 0.73
CA ILE A 32 17.55 10.84 -0.51
C ILE A 32 17.01 11.67 -1.69
N ARG A 33 15.87 12.34 -1.51
CA ARG A 33 15.22 13.19 -2.53
C ARG A 33 14.89 12.44 -3.83
N LYS A 34 14.55 11.19 -3.72
CA LYS A 34 14.17 10.33 -4.84
C LYS A 34 12.80 9.72 -4.55
N LYS A 35 11.87 9.80 -5.50
CA LYS A 35 10.52 9.25 -5.37
C LYS A 35 10.52 7.71 -5.38
N GLU A 36 9.64 7.14 -4.57
CA GLU A 36 9.37 5.71 -4.51
C GLU A 36 10.66 4.85 -4.40
N PRO A 37 11.62 5.18 -3.49
CA PRO A 37 12.84 4.41 -3.40
C PRO A 37 12.57 3.06 -2.77
N GLU A 38 13.13 2.02 -3.35
CA GLU A 38 13.30 0.74 -2.66
C GLU A 38 14.52 0.81 -1.75
N GLY A 39 14.47 0.10 -0.62
CA GLY A 39 15.60 0.08 0.31
C GLY A 39 15.41 -0.90 1.46
N ASP A 40 16.47 -1.06 2.22
CA ASP A 40 16.46 -1.83 3.46
C ASP A 40 15.85 -1.00 4.59
N SER A 41 14.57 -1.19 4.87
CA SER A 41 13.85 -0.44 5.91
C SER A 41 14.36 -0.72 7.32
N PHE A 42 14.92 -1.91 7.57
CA PHE A 42 15.51 -2.22 8.86
C PHE A 42 16.87 -1.51 9.05
N GLN A 43 17.69 -1.45 8.01
CA GLN A 43 18.92 -0.66 8.07
C GLN A 43 18.61 0.84 8.23
N PHE A 44 17.58 1.34 7.53
CA PHE A 44 17.12 2.71 7.67
C PHE A 44 16.59 3.03 9.08
N LEU A 45 15.85 2.08 9.69
CA LEU A 45 15.44 2.17 11.09
C LEU A 45 16.66 2.28 12.04
N LYS A 46 17.67 1.44 11.86
CA LYS A 46 18.90 1.46 12.69
C LYS A 46 19.61 2.81 12.66
N GLU A 47 19.65 3.44 11.48
CA GLU A 47 20.29 4.74 11.30
C GLU A 47 19.55 5.90 11.97
N ARG A 48 18.25 5.76 12.18
CA ARG A 48 17.36 6.85 12.62
C ARG A 48 16.77 6.66 14.01
N TYR A 49 16.78 5.44 14.52
CA TYR A 49 16.22 5.10 15.82
C TYR A 49 17.25 4.29 16.62
N PRO A 50 18.07 4.96 17.47
CA PRO A 50 19.17 4.30 18.22
C PRO A 50 18.72 3.15 19.12
N ASP A 51 17.50 3.23 19.66
CA ASP A 51 16.94 2.23 20.57
C ASP A 51 16.30 1.04 19.82
N TYR A 52 16.64 0.81 18.56
CA TYR A 52 16.05 -0.25 17.74
C TYR A 52 16.21 -1.66 18.36
N LYS A 53 17.25 -1.89 19.18
CA LYS A 53 17.49 -3.16 19.86
C LYS A 53 16.49 -3.46 20.99
N ASP A 54 15.74 -2.45 21.44
CA ASP A 54 14.70 -2.58 22.46
C ASP A 54 13.33 -2.86 21.87
N ILE A 55 13.22 -2.88 20.55
CA ILE A 55 11.97 -3.20 19.86
C ILE A 55 11.63 -4.66 20.12
N LYS A 56 10.40 -4.89 20.56
CA LYS A 56 9.91 -6.23 20.89
C LYS A 56 9.24 -6.91 19.69
N HIS A 57 8.40 -6.17 18.98
CA HIS A 57 7.61 -6.71 17.88
C HIS A 57 7.92 -5.96 16.60
N PHE A 58 7.98 -6.69 15.51
CA PHE A 58 8.17 -6.13 14.19
C PHE A 58 7.03 -6.54 13.26
N SER A 59 6.71 -5.67 12.33
CA SER A 59 5.74 -5.92 11.28
C SER A 59 6.31 -5.47 9.94
N HIS A 60 6.06 -6.24 8.91
CA HIS A 60 6.28 -5.88 7.52
C HIS A 60 5.07 -6.40 6.74
N PHE A 61 4.61 -5.67 5.73
CA PHE A 61 3.49 -6.17 4.92
C PHE A 61 3.86 -7.49 4.23
N LEU A 62 2.85 -8.28 3.94
CA LEU A 62 2.96 -9.59 3.32
C LEU A 62 3.87 -9.55 2.07
N ASP A 63 4.83 -10.44 1.96
CA ASP A 63 5.92 -10.56 0.99
C ASP A 63 7.34 -10.31 1.59
N TRP A 64 7.41 -10.15 2.90
CA TRP A 64 8.70 -9.99 3.62
C TRP A 64 9.66 -11.15 3.36
N ASP A 65 9.18 -12.39 3.51
CA ASP A 65 10.03 -13.57 3.40
C ASP A 65 10.65 -13.73 2.01
N HIS A 66 9.93 -13.37 0.97
CA HIS A 66 10.47 -13.44 -0.38
C HIS A 66 11.43 -12.30 -0.71
N LYS A 67 11.06 -11.07 -0.40
CA LYS A 67 11.83 -9.91 -0.87
C LYS A 67 13.00 -9.56 0.05
N VAL A 68 12.78 -9.53 1.35
CA VAL A 68 13.78 -9.02 2.30
C VAL A 68 14.79 -10.07 2.69
N LYS A 69 14.37 -11.29 2.89
CA LYS A 69 15.27 -12.42 3.17
C LYS A 69 16.34 -12.61 2.09
N PHE A 70 15.95 -12.44 0.83
CA PHE A 70 16.89 -12.58 -0.30
C PHE A 70 17.66 -11.29 -0.61
N SER A 71 17.01 -10.13 -0.49
CA SER A 71 17.64 -8.84 -0.83
C SER A 71 18.50 -8.29 0.31
N TYR A 72 18.11 -8.55 1.58
CA TYR A 72 18.76 -7.98 2.77
C TYR A 72 18.99 -9.05 3.86
N PRO A 73 19.74 -10.13 3.57
CA PRO A 73 19.86 -11.27 4.48
C PRO A 73 20.50 -10.92 5.84
N GLY A 74 21.38 -9.91 5.87
CA GLY A 74 22.00 -9.42 7.11
C GLY A 74 20.97 -8.75 8.04
N SER A 75 20.15 -7.88 7.51
CA SER A 75 19.09 -7.19 8.23
C SER A 75 18.02 -8.17 8.72
N TYR A 76 17.63 -9.11 7.88
CA TYR A 76 16.70 -10.18 8.25
C TYR A 76 17.21 -11.00 9.44
N LYS A 77 18.47 -11.39 9.41
CA LYS A 77 19.11 -12.16 10.49
C LYS A 77 19.14 -11.35 11.80
N GLU A 78 19.65 -10.12 11.75
CA GLU A 78 19.78 -9.27 12.94
C GLU A 78 18.40 -8.97 13.57
N MET A 79 17.39 -8.66 12.76
CA MET A 79 16.02 -8.44 13.23
C MET A 79 15.47 -9.68 13.97
N ASN A 80 15.66 -10.88 13.41
CA ASN A 80 15.23 -12.12 14.05
C ASN A 80 15.97 -12.40 15.39
N GLU A 81 17.24 -12.03 15.49
CA GLU A 81 18.00 -12.12 16.74
C GLU A 81 17.41 -11.18 17.82
N ILE A 82 17.05 -9.98 17.45
CA ILE A 82 16.38 -9.00 18.36
C ILE A 82 15.02 -9.53 18.81
N ILE A 83 14.19 -10.03 17.89
CA ILE A 83 12.88 -10.62 18.20
C ILE A 83 13.02 -11.73 19.24
N LYS A 84 13.94 -12.67 18.99
CA LYS A 84 14.22 -13.79 19.91
C LYS A 84 14.69 -13.31 21.27
N LYS A 85 15.64 -12.37 21.31
CA LYS A 85 16.19 -11.82 22.55
C LYS A 85 15.12 -11.14 23.41
N ASN A 86 14.18 -10.45 22.78
CA ASN A 86 13.15 -9.66 23.46
C ASN A 86 11.85 -10.44 23.70
N ASN A 87 11.80 -11.75 23.40
CA ASN A 87 10.58 -12.57 23.43
C ASN A 87 9.44 -11.87 22.67
N GLY A 88 9.74 -11.43 21.45
CA GLY A 88 8.84 -10.72 20.59
C GLY A 88 8.27 -11.59 19.49
N ASP A 89 7.49 -10.95 18.61
CA ASP A 89 6.83 -11.59 17.48
C ASP A 89 7.10 -10.78 16.21
N PHE A 90 6.90 -11.46 15.09
CA PHE A 90 6.86 -10.86 13.77
C PHE A 90 5.47 -11.04 13.16
N TRP A 91 4.94 -9.97 12.55
CA TRP A 91 3.63 -9.95 11.93
C TRP A 91 3.71 -9.53 10.47
N GLU A 92 3.02 -10.25 9.60
CA GLU A 92 2.91 -9.93 8.17
C GLU A 92 1.45 -9.65 7.79
N PRO A 93 0.95 -8.42 8.03
CA PRO A 93 -0.38 -8.03 7.58
C PRO A 93 -0.45 -7.99 6.06
N GLY A 94 -1.64 -8.18 5.52
CA GLY A 94 -1.92 -7.92 4.13
C GLY A 94 -1.75 -6.44 3.76
N HIS A 95 -1.63 -6.16 2.48
CA HIS A 95 -1.45 -4.80 1.96
C HIS A 95 -2.64 -3.90 2.34
N HIS A 96 -3.86 -4.31 1.98
CA HIS A 96 -5.08 -3.56 2.32
C HIS A 96 -5.40 -3.61 3.82
N GLU A 97 -5.01 -4.70 4.52
CA GLU A 97 -5.09 -4.77 5.98
C GLU A 97 -4.24 -3.69 6.64
N SER A 98 -3.03 -3.45 6.14
CA SER A 98 -2.14 -2.40 6.63
C SER A 98 -2.74 -1.01 6.42
N HIS A 99 -3.34 -0.74 5.26
CA HIS A 99 -4.07 0.51 4.99
C HIS A 99 -5.28 0.68 5.91
N ALA A 100 -6.08 -0.38 6.10
CA ALA A 100 -7.24 -0.35 6.98
C ALA A 100 -6.84 -0.12 8.44
N ALA A 101 -5.79 -0.78 8.91
CA ALA A 101 -5.25 -0.61 10.25
C ALA A 101 -4.80 0.84 10.48
N ASN A 102 -4.03 1.39 9.54
CA ASN A 102 -3.60 2.78 9.62
C ASN A 102 -4.79 3.74 9.66
N ALA A 103 -5.77 3.59 8.79
CA ALA A 103 -6.93 4.48 8.73
C ALA A 103 -7.79 4.41 10.00
N PHE A 104 -8.03 3.21 10.52
CA PHE A 104 -8.92 2.99 11.66
C PHE A 104 -8.27 3.34 12.99
N PHE A 105 -7.09 2.77 13.27
CA PHE A 105 -6.44 2.94 14.57
C PHE A 105 -5.82 4.33 14.79
N SER A 106 -5.64 5.12 13.73
CA SER A 106 -5.27 6.54 13.84
C SER A 106 -6.48 7.48 13.88
N SER A 107 -7.70 6.96 13.68
CA SER A 107 -8.94 7.73 13.78
C SER A 107 -9.44 7.83 15.24
N ASN A 108 -10.45 8.70 15.44
CA ASN A 108 -11.12 8.83 16.73
C ASN A 108 -12.38 7.97 16.85
N TYR A 109 -12.54 6.97 15.98
CA TYR A 109 -13.75 6.14 15.96
C TYR A 109 -13.53 4.81 16.68
N ASP A 110 -14.41 4.48 17.61
CA ASP A 110 -14.44 3.15 18.24
C ASP A 110 -15.09 2.10 17.32
N LYS A 111 -15.89 2.56 16.35
CA LYS A 111 -16.55 1.72 15.36
C LYS A 111 -16.70 2.45 14.03
N ALA A 112 -16.28 1.81 12.94
CA ALA A 112 -16.34 2.37 11.61
C ALA A 112 -16.45 1.32 10.51
N LEU A 113 -17.01 1.73 9.37
CA LEU A 113 -16.78 1.08 8.10
C LEU A 113 -15.54 1.69 7.47
N ILE A 114 -14.59 0.82 7.06
CA ILE A 114 -13.32 1.23 6.47
C ILE A 114 -13.31 0.78 5.02
N VAL A 115 -12.88 1.64 4.13
CA VAL A 115 -12.76 1.34 2.70
C VAL A 115 -11.32 1.54 2.29
N THR A 116 -10.70 0.50 1.75
CA THR A 116 -9.37 0.56 1.15
C THR A 116 -9.46 0.40 -0.36
N ILE A 117 -8.86 1.32 -1.11
CA ILE A 117 -8.87 1.34 -2.58
C ILE A 117 -7.45 1.64 -3.04
N ASP A 118 -6.89 0.76 -3.87
CA ASP A 118 -5.53 0.92 -4.36
C ASP A 118 -5.37 0.42 -5.80
N GLY A 119 -4.16 0.52 -6.35
CA GLY A 119 -3.75 -0.05 -7.63
C GLY A 119 -3.56 -1.56 -7.58
N GLY A 120 -3.47 -2.12 -6.39
CA GLY A 120 -3.34 -3.54 -6.12
C GLY A 120 -2.36 -3.82 -4.99
N GLY A 121 -2.58 -4.92 -4.30
CA GLY A 121 -1.69 -5.40 -3.25
C GLY A 121 -2.03 -6.83 -2.85
N LEU A 122 -1.03 -7.51 -2.30
CA LEU A 122 -1.18 -8.89 -1.84
C LEU A 122 -1.76 -8.91 -0.44
N ASP A 123 -2.90 -9.57 -0.29
CA ASP A 123 -3.56 -9.81 0.98
C ASP A 123 -3.72 -11.30 1.26
N SER A 124 -3.94 -11.65 2.52
CA SER A 124 -4.23 -13.00 2.93
C SER A 124 -5.45 -13.04 3.83
N TRP A 125 -6.26 -14.06 3.68
CA TRP A 125 -7.38 -14.39 4.57
C TRP A 125 -7.62 -15.88 4.63
N THR A 126 -8.31 -16.28 5.66
CA THR A 126 -8.78 -17.66 5.79
C THR A 126 -10.12 -17.79 5.08
N ASN A 127 -10.22 -18.74 4.14
CA ASN A 127 -11.47 -19.03 3.46
C ASN A 127 -12.44 -19.82 4.37
N GLU A 128 -13.65 -20.09 3.88
CA GLU A 128 -14.67 -20.83 4.63
C GLU A 128 -14.23 -22.25 5.03
N GLN A 129 -13.28 -22.85 4.30
CA GLN A 129 -12.71 -24.17 4.58
C GLN A 129 -11.52 -24.10 5.56
N GLY A 130 -11.16 -22.93 6.06
CA GLY A 130 -10.04 -22.73 6.97
C GLY A 130 -8.66 -22.68 6.31
N ALA A 131 -8.60 -22.65 4.97
CA ALA A 131 -7.33 -22.54 4.24
C ALA A 131 -6.91 -21.07 4.07
N LEU A 132 -5.61 -20.79 4.23
CA LEU A 132 -5.03 -19.49 3.92
C LEU A 132 -5.05 -19.28 2.41
N VAL A 133 -5.63 -18.17 1.99
CA VAL A 133 -5.68 -17.74 0.59
C VAL A 133 -4.87 -16.46 0.44
N LEU A 134 -3.94 -16.45 -0.51
CA LEU A 134 -3.21 -15.26 -0.95
C LEU A 134 -3.88 -14.72 -2.21
N GLN A 135 -4.13 -13.43 -2.25
CA GLN A 135 -4.84 -12.82 -3.37
C GLN A 135 -4.43 -11.37 -3.62
N ASP A 136 -4.22 -11.04 -4.89
CA ASP A 136 -4.12 -9.66 -5.31
C ASP A 136 -5.50 -8.99 -5.25
N THR A 137 -5.59 -7.92 -4.47
CA THR A 137 -6.79 -7.13 -4.24
C THR A 137 -6.60 -5.68 -4.66
N ALA A 138 -7.69 -5.04 -5.06
CA ALA A 138 -7.71 -3.63 -5.38
C ALA A 138 -8.64 -2.83 -4.48
N PHE A 139 -9.61 -3.50 -3.86
CA PHE A 139 -10.64 -2.87 -3.06
C PHE A 139 -11.10 -3.82 -1.95
N THR A 140 -11.19 -3.31 -0.73
CA THR A 140 -11.72 -4.09 0.39
C THR A 140 -12.54 -3.17 1.32
N ILE A 141 -13.69 -3.69 1.78
CA ILE A 141 -14.52 -3.06 2.82
C ILE A 141 -14.28 -3.83 4.11
N TRP A 142 -14.02 -3.09 5.19
CA TRP A 142 -13.74 -3.64 6.51
C TRP A 142 -14.72 -3.10 7.54
N ALA A 143 -14.99 -3.89 8.57
CA ALA A 143 -15.55 -3.41 9.83
C ALA A 143 -14.43 -3.20 10.83
N GLY A 144 -14.33 -2.00 11.39
CA GLY A 144 -13.48 -1.68 12.53
C GLY A 144 -14.34 -1.58 13.80
N GLU A 145 -13.91 -2.21 14.88
CA GLU A 145 -14.56 -2.10 16.19
C GLU A 145 -13.53 -2.29 17.31
N ASN A 146 -13.37 -1.27 18.16
CA ASN A 146 -12.38 -1.22 19.24
C ASN A 146 -10.94 -1.44 18.72
N ASN A 147 -10.33 -2.57 19.04
CA ASN A 147 -8.97 -2.94 18.62
C ASN A 147 -8.94 -4.02 17.52
N LYS A 148 -10.00 -4.15 16.75
CA LYS A 148 -10.12 -5.20 15.72
C LYS A 148 -10.60 -4.59 14.40
N ILE A 149 -10.05 -5.11 13.30
CA ILE A 149 -10.57 -4.93 11.96
C ILE A 149 -10.89 -6.29 11.35
N LYS A 150 -11.96 -6.34 10.55
CA LYS A 150 -12.40 -7.57 9.88
C LYS A 150 -12.84 -7.25 8.46
N PRO A 151 -12.38 -7.97 7.43
CA PRO A 151 -12.87 -7.80 6.07
C PRO A 151 -14.34 -8.25 5.98
N LEU A 152 -15.16 -7.42 5.33
CA LEU A 152 -16.56 -7.70 5.02
C LEU A 152 -16.74 -8.04 3.54
N GLN A 153 -16.04 -7.35 2.67
CA GLN A 153 -16.09 -7.58 1.23
C GLN A 153 -14.70 -7.34 0.64
N VAL A 154 -14.28 -8.27 -0.19
CA VAL A 154 -13.00 -8.24 -0.88
C VAL A 154 -13.23 -8.30 -2.38
N VAL A 155 -12.61 -7.38 -3.12
CA VAL A 155 -12.70 -7.34 -4.57
C VAL A 155 -11.33 -7.58 -5.16
N LYS A 156 -11.25 -8.63 -5.98
CA LYS A 156 -10.03 -9.01 -6.68
C LYS A 156 -9.58 -7.93 -7.65
N LEU A 157 -8.28 -7.82 -7.84
CA LEU A 157 -7.65 -6.90 -8.78
C LEU A 157 -8.21 -7.04 -10.20
N GLU A 158 -8.54 -8.26 -10.63
CA GLU A 158 -9.13 -8.55 -11.94
C GLU A 158 -10.55 -8.00 -12.13
N ASN A 159 -11.29 -7.82 -11.04
CA ASN A 159 -12.70 -7.39 -11.08
C ASN A 159 -12.88 -5.87 -10.97
N LEU A 160 -11.97 -5.20 -10.28
CA LEU A 160 -12.01 -3.75 -10.12
C LEU A 160 -10.59 -3.23 -9.86
N ASN A 161 -10.13 -2.28 -10.66
CA ASN A 161 -8.81 -1.68 -10.49
C ASN A 161 -8.83 -0.17 -10.76
N ILE A 162 -9.37 0.58 -9.80
CA ILE A 162 -9.46 2.05 -9.88
C ILE A 162 -8.06 2.67 -9.91
N GLY A 163 -7.16 2.24 -9.02
CA GLY A 163 -5.78 2.74 -8.98
C GLY A 163 -5.01 2.41 -10.26
N GLY A 164 -5.19 1.20 -10.81
CA GLY A 164 -4.60 0.83 -12.10
C GLY A 164 -5.14 1.63 -13.27
N ALA A 165 -6.44 1.99 -13.27
CA ALA A 165 -7.02 2.90 -14.25
C ALA A 165 -6.34 4.28 -14.17
N TRP A 166 -6.19 4.80 -12.96
CA TRP A 166 -5.52 6.07 -12.68
C TRP A 166 -4.06 6.08 -13.18
N GLN A 167 -3.31 5.04 -12.85
CA GLN A 167 -1.94 4.86 -13.31
C GLN A 167 -1.82 4.82 -14.84
N ARG A 168 -2.78 4.16 -15.52
CA ARG A 168 -2.79 4.08 -16.98
C ARG A 168 -3.10 5.40 -17.64
N ILE A 169 -4.09 6.16 -17.13
CA ILE A 169 -4.37 7.52 -17.57
C ILE A 169 -3.11 8.38 -17.43
N THR A 170 -2.47 8.33 -16.25
CA THR A 170 -1.23 9.05 -16.00
C THR A 170 -0.14 8.73 -17.02
N LYS A 171 0.07 7.43 -17.31
CA LYS A 171 1.13 6.96 -18.20
C LYS A 171 0.80 7.10 -19.68
N LYS A 172 -0.39 6.64 -20.08
CA LYS A 172 -0.74 6.50 -21.51
C LYS A 172 -1.31 7.78 -22.10
N VAL A 173 -2.09 8.55 -21.33
CA VAL A 173 -2.73 9.78 -21.80
C VAL A 173 -1.80 10.97 -21.61
N PHE A 174 -1.30 11.17 -20.39
CA PHE A 174 -0.49 12.34 -20.05
C PHE A 174 1.02 12.13 -20.21
N GLY A 175 1.48 10.90 -20.39
CA GLY A 175 2.92 10.60 -20.49
C GLY A 175 3.73 10.96 -19.25
N LEU A 176 3.07 11.16 -18.11
CA LEU A 176 3.69 11.66 -16.87
C LEU A 176 4.29 10.57 -16.00
N SER A 177 3.89 9.31 -16.15
CA SER A 177 4.47 8.20 -15.42
C SER A 177 5.68 7.67 -16.18
N ASN A 178 6.86 7.85 -15.61
CA ASN A 178 8.11 7.31 -16.15
C ASN A 178 8.48 5.96 -15.51
N GLY A 179 7.66 5.47 -14.57
CA GLY A 179 7.98 4.30 -13.77
C GLY A 179 9.21 4.49 -12.88
N TYR A 180 9.62 3.42 -12.22
CA TYR A 180 10.84 3.38 -11.43
C TYR A 180 12.08 3.62 -12.34
N PRO A 181 13.10 4.41 -11.97
CA PRO A 181 13.28 5.12 -10.70
C PRO A 181 12.72 6.55 -10.63
N LYS A 182 12.04 7.02 -11.65
CA LYS A 182 11.55 8.42 -11.72
C LYS A 182 10.24 8.65 -10.96
N GLY A 183 9.64 7.57 -10.46
CA GLY A 183 8.41 7.60 -9.70
C GLY A 183 7.14 7.69 -10.54
N ASN A 184 6.03 7.38 -9.93
CA ASN A 184 4.71 7.52 -10.50
C ASN A 184 4.17 8.94 -10.24
N GLN A 185 3.71 9.61 -11.29
CA GLN A 185 3.17 10.97 -11.19
C GLN A 185 1.64 11.00 -11.14
N ALA A 186 1.00 9.95 -10.64
CA ALA A 186 -0.45 9.89 -10.47
C ALA A 186 -1.00 11.07 -9.64
N GLY A 187 -0.25 11.53 -8.64
CA GLY A 187 -0.58 12.70 -7.83
C GLY A 187 -0.65 14.00 -8.66
N THR A 188 0.16 14.14 -9.71
CA THR A 188 0.10 15.28 -10.63
C THR A 188 -1.23 15.26 -11.41
N VAL A 189 -1.63 14.09 -11.91
CA VAL A 189 -2.92 13.92 -12.60
C VAL A 189 -4.10 14.14 -11.65
N MET A 190 -3.98 13.74 -10.38
CA MET A 190 -4.98 14.08 -9.36
C MET A 190 -5.16 15.58 -9.19
N ALA A 191 -4.08 16.34 -9.16
CA ALA A 191 -4.15 17.80 -9.10
C ALA A 191 -4.77 18.38 -10.38
N MET A 192 -4.42 17.86 -11.55
CA MET A 192 -5.00 18.29 -12.85
C MET A 192 -6.50 18.00 -12.93
N ALA A 193 -6.98 16.92 -12.30
CA ALA A 193 -8.40 16.57 -12.29
C ALA A 193 -9.30 17.67 -11.69
N CYS A 194 -8.75 18.53 -10.82
CA CYS A 194 -9.48 19.68 -10.27
C CYS A 194 -9.82 20.75 -11.32
N MET A 195 -9.14 20.74 -12.48
CA MET A 195 -9.35 21.68 -13.58
C MET A 195 -10.31 21.15 -14.64
N GLY A 196 -10.68 19.87 -14.58
CA GLY A 196 -11.56 19.21 -15.55
C GLY A 196 -13.05 19.33 -15.23
N ASP A 197 -13.87 19.12 -16.24
CA ASP A 197 -15.33 19.01 -16.09
C ASP A 197 -15.78 17.54 -16.11
N PRO A 198 -16.10 16.93 -14.95
CA PRO A 198 -16.50 15.51 -14.88
C PRO A 198 -17.79 15.20 -15.64
N LYS A 199 -18.62 16.22 -15.93
CA LYS A 199 -19.91 16.02 -16.64
C LYS A 199 -19.70 15.55 -18.08
N LYS A 200 -18.60 15.94 -18.72
CA LYS A 200 -18.26 15.53 -20.07
C LYS A 200 -18.09 14.00 -20.22
N PHE A 201 -17.74 13.33 -19.12
CA PHE A 201 -17.45 11.88 -19.11
C PHE A 201 -18.49 11.05 -18.36
N LYS A 202 -19.66 11.64 -18.02
CA LYS A 202 -20.69 10.94 -17.24
C LYS A 202 -21.10 9.59 -17.83
N GLY A 203 -21.30 9.53 -19.16
CA GLY A 203 -21.64 8.27 -19.85
C GLY A 203 -20.55 7.22 -19.86
N PHE A 204 -19.30 7.63 -19.74
CA PHE A 204 -18.14 6.76 -19.70
C PHE A 204 -18.03 6.00 -18.35
N PHE A 205 -18.34 6.68 -17.24
CA PHE A 205 -18.27 6.11 -15.90
C PHE A 205 -19.52 5.35 -15.48
N THR A 206 -20.66 5.58 -16.15
CA THR A 206 -21.88 4.80 -15.88
C THR A 206 -21.84 3.41 -16.47
N ASN A 207 -20.91 3.13 -17.39
CA ASN A 207 -20.72 1.81 -17.93
C ASN A 207 -19.67 1.07 -17.09
N HIS A 208 -20.11 0.16 -16.22
CA HIS A 208 -19.25 -0.65 -15.32
C HIS A 208 -18.09 -1.38 -16.01
N GLN A 209 -18.15 -1.53 -17.31
CA GLN A 209 -17.10 -2.17 -18.11
C GLN A 209 -15.76 -1.41 -18.08
N PHE A 210 -15.76 -0.11 -17.80
CA PHE A 210 -14.50 0.66 -17.70
C PHE A 210 -13.68 0.30 -16.48
N LEU A 211 -14.31 -0.12 -15.40
CA LEU A 211 -13.65 -0.46 -14.14
C LEU A 211 -13.26 -1.95 -14.06
N ASN A 212 -13.75 -2.77 -14.98
CA ASN A 212 -13.51 -4.20 -14.98
C ASN A 212 -12.33 -4.58 -15.89
N SER A 213 -11.36 -5.27 -15.35
CA SER A 213 -10.22 -5.99 -15.93
C SER A 213 -9.12 -5.17 -16.63
N HIS A 214 -7.89 -5.65 -16.51
CA HIS A 214 -6.68 -5.15 -17.18
C HIS A 214 -6.81 -5.11 -18.72
N TYR A 215 -7.56 -6.03 -19.31
CA TYR A 215 -7.69 -6.18 -20.75
C TYR A 215 -8.52 -5.06 -21.38
N TYR A 216 -9.57 -4.65 -20.70
CA TYR A 216 -10.47 -3.60 -21.18
C TYR A 216 -9.81 -2.22 -21.20
N TYR A 217 -8.97 -1.94 -20.22
CA TYR A 217 -8.23 -0.68 -20.12
C TYR A 217 -7.18 -0.50 -21.23
N ALA A 218 -6.48 -1.58 -21.60
CA ALA A 218 -5.45 -1.51 -22.62
C ALA A 218 -6.02 -1.06 -23.97
N ASN A 219 -7.15 -1.66 -24.36
CA ASN A 219 -7.69 -1.48 -25.70
C ASN A 219 -8.55 -0.21 -25.88
N ARG A 220 -9.20 0.29 -24.82
CA ARG A 220 -10.02 1.50 -24.92
C ARG A 220 -9.26 2.80 -24.70
N LEU A 221 -8.27 2.83 -23.80
CA LEU A 221 -7.46 4.04 -23.61
C LEU A 221 -6.54 4.32 -24.80
N GLU A 222 -6.18 3.31 -25.56
CA GLU A 222 -5.42 3.49 -26.81
C GLU A 222 -6.26 4.09 -27.95
N SER A 223 -7.60 4.05 -27.85
CA SER A 223 -8.53 4.63 -28.82
C SER A 223 -8.89 6.10 -28.57
N PHE A 224 -8.51 6.65 -27.41
CA PHE A 224 -8.73 8.07 -27.10
C PHE A 224 -7.48 8.87 -27.45
N SER A 225 -7.63 9.90 -28.27
CA SER A 225 -6.58 10.92 -28.45
C SER A 225 -6.42 11.74 -27.17
N GLY A 226 -5.20 12.24 -26.93
CA GLY A 226 -4.94 13.09 -25.76
C GLY A 226 -5.88 14.31 -25.67
N ASP A 227 -6.37 14.80 -26.81
CA ASP A 227 -7.27 15.96 -26.92
C ASP A 227 -8.69 15.69 -26.43
N GLU A 228 -9.15 14.42 -26.47
CA GLU A 228 -10.49 14.04 -26.01
C GLU A 228 -10.59 13.88 -24.47
N ILE A 229 -9.43 13.70 -23.82
CA ILE A 229 -9.36 13.45 -22.36
C ILE A 229 -8.81 14.67 -21.62
N GLY A 230 -8.10 15.55 -22.29
CA GLY A 230 -7.46 16.74 -21.72
C GLY A 230 -8.31 18.02 -21.75
N GLY A 231 -9.55 17.95 -22.21
CA GLY A 231 -10.44 19.11 -22.34
C GLY A 231 -11.38 19.33 -21.13
#